data_dd9b90283250c5b5b1a941e5f1f90121
#
_entry.id   dd9b90283250c5b5b1a941e5f1f90121
#
_cell.length_a   1.000
_cell.length_b   1.000
_cell.length_c   1.000
_cell.angle_alpha   90.00
_cell.angle_beta   90.00
_cell.angle_gamma   90.00
#
_symmetry.space_group_name_H-M   'P 1'
#
loop_
_entity.id
_entity.type
_entity.pdbx_description
1 polymer ?
#
loop_
_entity_poly.entity_id
_entity_poly.type
_entity_poly.pdbx_seq_one_letter_code
_entity_poly.pdbx_strand_id
1 'polypeptide(L)'
;KVGEFKLLNEDGHNIFKNYDGKKYALSDTSINPYLESVTRIKKLREVRVLKGYTRHFYPKFHSVNASEERLPFLPGYEVFGEGLLLQFNMSAIKTWERLNSDAIKSRIMDMQMRQEKDATSLPFPTPRFVLVHTFSHLLIKQLCFESGYSAASIKERLYVNETERMF
;
A
#
# COMPACT_ATOMS: atom_id res chain seq x y z
N LYS A 1 -2.54 -7.11 -7.40
CA LYS A 1 -2.45 -6.90 -5.93
C LYS A 1 -2.84 -8.16 -5.13
N VAL A 2 -3.94 -8.90 -5.49
CA VAL A 2 -4.38 -10.11 -4.75
C VAL A 2 -3.29 -11.17 -4.69
N GLY A 3 -2.73 -11.54 -5.82
CA GLY A 3 -1.65 -12.55 -5.88
C GLY A 3 -0.39 -12.12 -5.13
N GLU A 4 -0.04 -10.85 -5.21
CA GLU A 4 1.08 -10.27 -4.48
C GLU A 4 0.85 -10.33 -2.96
N PHE A 5 -0.34 -9.95 -2.48
CA PHE A 5 -0.68 -10.05 -1.07
C PHE A 5 -0.59 -11.48 -0.53
N LYS A 6 -1.12 -12.45 -1.29
CA LYS A 6 -1.05 -13.87 -0.91
C LYS A 6 0.39 -14.33 -0.75
N LEU A 7 1.27 -14.00 -1.72
CA LEU A 7 2.69 -14.35 -1.67
C LEU A 7 3.41 -13.71 -0.49
N LEU A 8 3.11 -12.45 -0.17
CA LEU A 8 3.73 -11.73 0.94
C LEU A 8 3.28 -12.24 2.32
N ASN A 9 2.12 -12.87 2.38
CA ASN A 9 1.56 -13.39 3.62
C ASN A 9 1.94 -14.86 3.93
N GLU A 10 2.62 -15.53 3.01
CA GLU A 10 3.15 -16.87 3.20
C GLU A 10 4.58 -16.80 3.77
N ASP A 11 4.90 -17.71 4.70
CA ASP A 11 6.30 -17.89 5.13
C ASP A 11 7.10 -18.53 3.99
N GLY A 12 8.23 -17.95 3.65
CA GLY A 12 9.19 -18.62 2.79
C GLY A 12 9.78 -17.79 1.67
N HIS A 13 10.55 -18.49 0.85
CA HIS A 13 11.10 -17.94 -0.39
C HIS A 13 10.09 -18.06 -1.51
N ASN A 14 9.84 -16.96 -2.18
CA ASN A 14 9.24 -17.05 -3.49
C ASN A 14 10.21 -17.80 -4.43
N ILE A 15 9.71 -18.86 -5.09
CA ILE A 15 10.46 -19.67 -6.06
C ILE A 15 11.14 -18.84 -7.16
N PHE A 16 10.65 -17.63 -7.42
CA PHE A 16 11.23 -16.68 -8.37
C PHE A 16 12.25 -15.71 -7.75
N LYS A 17 12.64 -15.91 -6.49
CA LYS A 17 13.56 -15.01 -5.76
C LYS A 17 13.11 -13.54 -5.71
N ASN A 18 11.83 -13.28 -5.84
CA ASN A 18 11.26 -11.94 -5.81
C ASN A 18 10.96 -11.46 -4.39
N TYR A 19 10.87 -12.40 -3.45
CA TYR A 19 10.49 -12.16 -2.08
C TYR A 19 11.26 -13.08 -1.12
N ASP A 20 11.75 -12.52 -0.05
CA ASP A 20 12.27 -13.23 1.12
C ASP A 20 11.72 -12.56 2.37
N GLY A 21 10.90 -13.26 3.12
CA GLY A 21 10.25 -12.72 4.30
C GLY A 21 10.04 -13.74 5.39
N LYS A 22 9.91 -13.25 6.61
CA LYS A 22 9.59 -14.04 7.79
C LYS A 22 8.40 -13.44 8.50
N LYS A 23 7.36 -14.24 8.67
CA LYS A 23 6.16 -13.87 9.40
C LYS A 23 6.37 -14.06 10.91
N TYR A 24 5.94 -13.09 11.67
CA TYR A 24 5.93 -13.14 13.13
C TYR A 24 4.49 -13.10 13.61
N ALA A 25 4.10 -14.13 14.39
CA ALA A 25 2.86 -14.05 15.16
C ALA A 25 3.07 -13.08 16.33
N LEU A 26 2.11 -12.23 16.55
CA LEU A 26 2.13 -11.30 17.68
C LEU A 26 1.62 -12.04 18.91
N SER A 27 2.51 -12.30 19.86
CA SER A 27 2.20 -12.97 21.12
C SER A 27 1.73 -12.02 22.23
N ASP A 28 2.00 -10.72 22.07
CA ASP A 28 1.61 -9.72 23.05
C ASP A 28 0.18 -9.21 22.78
N THR A 29 -0.73 -9.53 23.67
CA THR A 29 -2.15 -9.18 23.58
C THR A 29 -2.44 -7.69 23.83
N SER A 30 -1.50 -6.93 24.36
CA SER A 30 -1.69 -5.49 24.63
C SER A 30 -1.64 -4.64 23.36
N ILE A 31 -0.84 -5.07 22.38
CA ILE A 31 -0.70 -4.39 21.07
C ILE A 31 -1.61 -5.03 20.02
N ASN A 32 -2.16 -6.19 20.30
CA ASN A 32 -2.63 -7.16 19.32
C ASN A 32 -4.15 -7.30 19.07
N PRO A 33 -5.08 -6.53 19.64
CA PRO A 33 -6.46 -6.72 19.21
C PRO A 33 -6.67 -6.34 17.73
N TYR A 34 -5.82 -5.47 17.17
CA TYR A 34 -6.01 -4.89 15.84
C TYR A 34 -5.10 -5.48 14.77
N LEU A 35 -4.00 -6.13 15.14
CA LEU A 35 -3.06 -6.75 14.20
C LEU A 35 -3.09 -8.27 14.32
N GLU A 36 -3.16 -8.97 13.19
CA GLU A 36 -3.10 -10.43 13.10
C GLU A 36 -1.65 -10.90 13.00
N SER A 37 -0.85 -10.23 12.18
CA SER A 37 0.56 -10.58 12.00
C SER A 37 1.40 -9.43 11.48
N VAL A 38 2.71 -9.54 11.70
CA VAL A 38 3.73 -8.70 11.09
C VAL A 38 4.71 -9.59 10.35
N THR A 39 4.92 -9.33 9.07
CA THR A 39 5.90 -10.05 8.25
C THR A 39 7.06 -9.11 7.95
N ARG A 40 8.27 -9.47 8.38
CA ARG A 40 9.48 -8.76 7.96
C ARG A 40 9.86 -9.24 6.57
N ILE A 41 9.95 -8.30 5.64
CA ILE A 41 10.40 -8.52 4.29
C ILE A 41 11.86 -8.13 4.20
N LYS A 42 12.76 -9.08 4.00
CA LYS A 42 14.19 -8.83 3.86
C LYS A 42 14.58 -8.47 2.45
N LYS A 43 13.82 -8.94 1.47
CA LYS A 43 14.06 -8.68 0.06
C LYS A 43 12.75 -8.68 -0.69
N LEU A 44 12.45 -7.56 -1.32
CA LEU A 44 11.34 -7.40 -2.25
C LEU A 44 11.88 -6.87 -3.56
N ARG A 45 11.70 -7.61 -4.63
CA ARG A 45 12.07 -7.20 -5.98
C ARG A 45 10.95 -6.33 -6.57
N GLU A 46 11.32 -5.16 -7.03
CA GLU A 46 10.43 -4.27 -7.78
C GLU A 46 11.07 -3.97 -9.15
N VAL A 47 10.31 -4.10 -10.21
CA VAL A 47 10.71 -3.68 -11.55
C VAL A 47 10.02 -2.36 -11.87
N ARG A 48 10.83 -1.34 -12.15
CA ARG A 48 10.34 -0.01 -12.56
C ARG A 48 10.52 0.16 -14.04
N VAL A 49 9.45 0.55 -14.71
CA VAL A 49 9.41 0.70 -16.18
C VAL A 49 9.06 2.14 -16.52
N LEU A 50 9.89 2.74 -17.37
CA LEU A 50 9.62 4.08 -17.88
C LEU A 50 8.65 3.99 -19.07
N LYS A 51 7.42 4.44 -18.87
CA LYS A 51 6.39 4.53 -19.91
C LYS A 51 6.45 5.83 -20.70
N GLY A 52 6.86 6.91 -20.05
CA GLY A 52 6.87 8.23 -20.61
C GLY A 52 7.09 9.30 -19.56
N TYR A 53 6.97 10.54 -19.97
CA TYR A 53 7.14 11.69 -19.08
C TYR A 53 6.16 12.81 -19.46
N THR A 54 5.89 13.69 -18.51
CA THR A 54 5.19 14.97 -18.72
C THR A 54 6.13 16.11 -18.35
N ARG A 55 6.06 17.22 -19.06
CA ARG A 55 6.78 18.44 -18.70
C ARG A 55 5.88 19.34 -17.87
N HIS A 56 6.45 20.03 -16.88
CA HIS A 56 5.67 20.85 -15.94
C HIS A 56 4.81 21.91 -16.64
N PHE A 57 5.35 22.60 -17.64
CA PHE A 57 4.62 23.65 -18.38
C PHE A 57 3.81 23.14 -19.58
N TYR A 58 3.97 21.87 -19.93
CA TYR A 58 3.27 21.22 -21.05
C TYR A 58 2.79 19.85 -20.57
N PRO A 59 1.58 19.74 -20.02
CA PRO A 59 1.10 18.51 -19.38
C PRO A 59 0.81 17.36 -20.35
N LYS A 60 1.19 17.50 -21.63
CA LYS A 60 1.07 16.42 -22.62
C LYS A 60 2.01 15.26 -22.24
N PHE A 61 1.44 14.07 -22.15
CA PHE A 61 2.23 12.85 -21.93
C PHE A 61 3.03 12.49 -23.17
N HIS A 62 4.33 12.35 -23.02
CA HIS A 62 5.25 11.88 -24.04
C HIS A 62 5.65 10.44 -23.72
N SER A 63 5.20 9.49 -24.55
CA SER A 63 5.61 8.10 -24.45
C SER A 63 7.07 7.93 -24.84
N VAL A 64 7.83 7.11 -24.13
CA VAL A 64 9.21 6.73 -24.55
C VAL A 64 9.20 5.83 -25.77
N ASN A 65 8.04 5.25 -26.10
CA ASN A 65 7.84 4.38 -27.27
C ASN A 65 7.05 5.11 -28.37
N ALA A 66 7.36 6.39 -28.59
CA ALA A 66 6.67 7.25 -29.54
C ALA A 66 7.27 7.22 -30.96
N SER A 67 8.32 6.43 -31.21
CA SER A 67 8.89 6.25 -32.53
C SER A 67 7.94 5.45 -33.43
N GLU A 68 8.04 5.64 -34.75
CA GLU A 68 7.24 4.92 -35.76
C GLU A 68 7.46 3.40 -35.64
N GLU A 69 8.66 2.97 -35.25
CA GLU A 69 8.98 1.61 -34.83
C GLU A 69 8.66 1.43 -33.35
N ARG A 70 7.48 0.93 -33.05
CA ARG A 70 7.12 0.55 -31.67
C ARG A 70 7.96 -0.62 -31.21
N LEU A 71 8.90 -0.36 -30.34
CA LEU A 71 9.68 -1.42 -29.72
C LEU A 71 8.77 -2.32 -28.87
N PRO A 72 8.93 -3.65 -28.91
CA PRO A 72 8.11 -4.59 -28.12
C PRO A 72 8.44 -4.54 -26.62
N PHE A 73 9.34 -3.65 -26.18
CA PHE A 73 9.77 -3.52 -24.80
C PHE A 73 9.85 -2.04 -24.38
N LEU A 74 9.81 -1.82 -23.08
CA LEU A 74 10.03 -0.51 -22.47
C LEU A 74 11.29 -0.56 -21.61
N PRO A 75 12.05 0.54 -21.52
CA PRO A 75 13.21 0.60 -20.64
C PRO A 75 12.78 0.47 -19.19
N GLY A 76 13.46 -0.38 -18.46
CA GLY A 76 13.18 -0.64 -17.06
C GLY A 76 14.43 -1.04 -16.29
N TYR A 77 14.34 -0.99 -14.97
CA TYR A 77 15.40 -1.42 -14.06
C TYR A 77 14.83 -2.08 -12.82
N GLU A 78 15.63 -2.96 -12.24
CA GLU A 78 15.29 -3.64 -11.00
C GLU A 78 15.76 -2.85 -9.79
N VAL A 79 14.93 -2.79 -8.78
CA VAL A 79 15.29 -2.31 -7.45
C VAL A 79 14.89 -3.35 -6.42
N PHE A 80 15.65 -3.40 -5.35
CA PHE A 80 15.36 -4.25 -4.20
C PHE A 80 15.07 -3.37 -2.99
N GLY A 81 14.05 -3.75 -2.25
CA GLY A 81 13.66 -3.10 -1.01
C GLY A 81 13.54 -4.10 0.12
N GLU A 82 13.45 -3.60 1.31
CA GLU A 82 13.03 -4.31 2.51
C GLU A 82 11.89 -3.57 3.17
N GLY A 83 11.17 -4.21 4.08
CA GLY A 83 10.05 -3.56 4.72
C GLY A 83 9.30 -4.43 5.71
N LEU A 84 8.11 -3.96 6.06
CA LEU A 84 7.17 -4.62 6.93
C LEU A 84 5.83 -4.76 6.23
N LEU A 85 5.25 -5.95 6.25
CA LEU A 85 3.86 -6.18 5.92
C LEU A 85 3.09 -6.38 7.23
N LEU A 86 2.10 -5.52 7.47
CA LEU A 86 1.22 -5.61 8.62
C LEU A 86 -0.14 -6.13 8.16
N GLN A 87 -0.62 -7.17 8.82
CA GLN A 87 -1.95 -7.71 8.56
C GLN A 87 -2.86 -7.36 9.74
N PHE A 88 -3.96 -6.69 9.43
CA PHE A 88 -4.93 -6.31 10.44
C PHE A 88 -5.89 -7.46 10.78
N ASN A 89 -6.32 -7.51 12.04
CA ASN A 89 -7.38 -8.41 12.48
C ASN A 89 -8.74 -7.94 11.94
N MET A 90 -9.29 -8.71 11.01
CA MET A 90 -10.54 -8.37 10.35
C MET A 90 -11.73 -8.26 11.31
N SER A 91 -11.79 -9.08 12.33
CA SER A 91 -12.86 -9.06 13.33
C SER A 91 -12.83 -7.76 14.14
N ALA A 92 -11.63 -7.31 14.49
CA ALA A 92 -11.45 -6.03 15.21
C ALA A 92 -11.82 -4.84 14.32
N ILE A 93 -11.43 -4.86 13.04
CA ILE A 93 -11.81 -3.81 12.07
C ILE A 93 -13.32 -3.74 11.89
N LYS A 94 -14.00 -4.87 11.68
CA LYS A 94 -15.47 -4.91 11.55
C LYS A 94 -16.16 -4.41 12.81
N THR A 95 -15.64 -4.74 13.99
CA THR A 95 -16.17 -4.26 15.25
C THR A 95 -16.01 -2.74 15.37
N TRP A 96 -14.84 -2.20 15.01
CA TRP A 96 -14.59 -0.77 14.99
C TRP A 96 -15.53 -0.04 14.01
N GLU A 97 -15.72 -0.56 12.80
CA GLU A 97 -16.65 0.00 11.80
C GLU A 97 -18.08 0.08 12.35
N ARG A 98 -18.53 -0.99 13.01
CA ARG A 98 -19.89 -1.04 13.63
C ARG A 98 -20.06 -0.06 14.76
N LEU A 99 -19.10 0.02 15.68
CA LEU A 99 -19.18 0.87 16.86
C LEU A 99 -19.09 2.36 16.54
N ASN A 100 -18.45 2.71 15.43
CA ASN A 100 -18.22 4.11 15.03
C ASN A 100 -18.99 4.49 13.77
N SER A 101 -20.02 3.73 13.39
CA SER A 101 -20.69 3.85 12.08
C SER A 101 -21.15 5.27 11.76
N ASP A 102 -21.72 6.00 12.69
CA ASP A 102 -22.31 7.31 12.42
C ASP A 102 -21.24 8.40 12.27
N ALA A 103 -20.22 8.39 13.13
CA ALA A 103 -19.09 9.31 13.03
C ALA A 103 -18.28 9.06 11.73
N ILE A 104 -18.10 7.78 11.38
CA ILE A 104 -17.40 7.37 10.15
C ILE A 104 -18.18 7.82 8.93
N LYS A 105 -19.50 7.57 8.87
CA LYS A 105 -20.34 7.93 7.72
C LYS A 105 -20.27 9.41 7.43
N SER A 106 -20.45 10.26 8.43
CA SER A 106 -20.39 11.71 8.25
C SER A 106 -19.04 12.13 7.66
N ARG A 107 -17.93 11.65 8.22
CA ARG A 107 -16.58 12.01 7.76
C ARG A 107 -16.26 11.50 6.36
N ILE A 108 -16.64 10.28 6.06
CA ILE A 108 -16.41 9.68 4.74
C ILE A 108 -17.26 10.37 3.67
N MET A 109 -18.50 10.71 3.96
CA MET A 109 -19.39 11.41 3.04
C MET A 109 -18.80 12.76 2.60
N ASP A 110 -18.25 13.54 3.53
CA ASP A 110 -17.55 14.78 3.22
C ASP A 110 -16.34 14.56 2.29
N MET A 111 -15.58 13.51 2.54
CA MET A 111 -14.41 13.16 1.70
C MET A 111 -14.82 12.74 0.30
N GLN A 112 -15.88 11.93 0.18
CA GLN A 112 -16.43 11.46 -1.08
C GLN A 112 -16.93 12.63 -1.94
N MET A 113 -17.71 13.53 -1.35
CA MET A 113 -18.20 14.72 -2.03
C MET A 113 -17.09 15.65 -2.54
N ARG A 114 -15.98 15.78 -1.79
CA ARG A 114 -14.81 16.54 -2.24
C ARG A 114 -14.11 15.84 -3.41
N GLN A 115 -13.91 14.54 -3.32
CA GLN A 115 -13.26 13.76 -4.36
C GLN A 115 -14.03 13.77 -5.69
N GLU A 116 -15.36 13.70 -5.65
CA GLU A 116 -16.20 13.83 -6.83
C GLU A 116 -16.04 15.18 -7.51
N LYS A 117 -15.94 16.27 -6.73
CA LYS A 117 -15.72 17.62 -7.26
C LYS A 117 -14.36 17.79 -7.92
N ASP A 118 -13.33 17.19 -7.32
CA ASP A 118 -11.93 17.35 -7.76
C ASP A 118 -11.55 16.40 -8.89
N ALA A 119 -12.44 15.47 -9.29
CA ALA A 119 -12.21 14.46 -10.32
C ALA A 119 -10.85 13.75 -10.20
N THR A 120 -10.43 13.45 -8.97
CA THR A 120 -9.14 12.84 -8.70
C THR A 120 -9.13 11.35 -9.04
N SER A 121 -7.99 10.83 -9.47
CA SER A 121 -7.78 9.40 -9.76
C SER A 121 -7.52 8.55 -8.50
N LEU A 122 -7.74 9.10 -7.31
CA LEU A 122 -7.55 8.40 -6.05
C LEU A 122 -8.61 7.31 -5.84
N PRO A 123 -8.30 6.24 -5.11
CA PRO A 123 -9.31 5.26 -4.72
C PRO A 123 -10.45 5.91 -3.94
N PHE A 124 -11.67 5.42 -4.15
CA PHE A 124 -12.83 5.92 -3.44
C PHE A 124 -12.68 5.71 -1.93
N PRO A 125 -12.86 6.73 -1.08
CA PRO A 125 -12.62 6.64 0.34
C PRO A 125 -13.68 5.78 1.02
N THR A 126 -13.29 4.57 1.42
CA THR A 126 -14.07 3.72 2.30
C THR A 126 -13.54 3.81 3.74
N PRO A 127 -14.33 3.46 4.76
CA PRO A 127 -13.87 3.48 6.15
C PRO A 127 -12.55 2.75 6.37
N ARG A 128 -12.45 1.53 5.83
CA ARG A 128 -11.22 0.72 5.92
C ARG A 128 -10.05 1.35 5.22
N PHE A 129 -10.26 1.83 3.99
CA PHE A 129 -9.20 2.48 3.25
C PHE A 129 -8.64 3.67 4.02
N VAL A 130 -9.53 4.53 4.55
CA VAL A 130 -9.12 5.71 5.32
C VAL A 130 -8.39 5.31 6.60
N LEU A 131 -8.88 4.29 7.32
CA LEU A 131 -8.22 3.79 8.53
C LEU A 131 -6.80 3.29 8.24
N VAL A 132 -6.67 2.38 7.28
CA VAL A 132 -5.38 1.75 6.95
C VAL A 132 -4.40 2.77 6.38
N HIS A 133 -4.86 3.66 5.51
CA HIS A 133 -4.05 4.74 4.94
C HIS A 133 -3.57 5.72 6.01
N THR A 134 -4.46 6.15 6.92
CA THR A 134 -4.09 7.02 8.04
C THR A 134 -3.08 6.34 8.95
N PHE A 135 -3.31 5.08 9.28
CA PHE A 135 -2.38 4.28 10.08
C PHE A 135 -1.00 4.19 9.42
N SER A 136 -0.94 3.90 8.12
CA SER A 136 0.34 3.78 7.41
C SER A 136 1.14 5.08 7.43
N HIS A 137 0.49 6.22 7.23
CA HIS A 137 1.14 7.53 7.33
C HIS A 137 1.66 7.83 8.73
N LEU A 138 0.90 7.51 9.79
CA LEU A 138 1.34 7.66 11.16
C LEU A 138 2.54 6.76 11.48
N LEU A 139 2.49 5.51 11.02
CA LEU A 139 3.58 4.56 11.19
C LEU A 139 4.84 5.01 10.45
N ILE A 140 4.73 5.46 9.19
CA ILE A 140 5.86 6.01 8.43
C ILE A 140 6.49 7.19 9.19
N LYS A 141 5.65 8.11 9.68
CA LYS A 141 6.13 9.26 10.45
C LYS A 141 6.89 8.82 11.71
N GLN A 142 6.37 7.83 12.44
CA GLN A 142 7.00 7.30 13.64
C GLN A 142 8.33 6.61 13.32
N LEU A 143 8.35 5.76 12.28
CA LEU A 143 9.57 5.09 11.83
C LEU A 143 10.65 6.08 11.37
N CYS A 144 10.26 7.14 10.65
CA CYS A 144 11.19 8.19 10.27
C CYS A 144 11.79 8.89 11.49
N PHE A 145 10.96 9.19 12.49
CA PHE A 145 11.41 9.84 13.71
C PHE A 145 12.38 8.97 14.52
N GLU A 146 12.05 7.68 14.70
CA GLU A 146 12.86 6.77 15.52
C GLU A 146 14.14 6.29 14.80
N SER A 147 14.06 6.09 13.49
CA SER A 147 15.16 5.48 12.72
C SER A 147 15.96 6.48 11.90
N GLY A 148 15.57 7.75 11.87
CA GLY A 148 16.27 8.80 11.12
C GLY A 148 16.11 8.67 9.59
N TYR A 149 15.23 7.83 9.09
CA TYR A 149 14.97 7.73 7.65
C TYR A 149 14.22 8.96 7.13
N SER A 150 14.52 9.36 5.89
CA SER A 150 13.67 10.33 5.21
C SER A 150 12.32 9.71 4.84
N ALA A 151 11.22 10.43 5.05
CA ALA A 151 9.90 9.98 4.63
C ALA A 151 9.82 9.69 3.12
N ALA A 152 10.64 10.35 2.31
CA ALA A 152 10.73 10.09 0.87
C ALA A 152 11.37 8.73 0.52
N SER A 153 12.10 8.11 1.45
CA SER A 153 12.71 6.80 1.26
C SER A 153 11.77 5.63 1.58
N ILE A 154 10.70 5.88 2.34
CA ILE A 154 9.72 4.87 2.71
C ILE A 154 8.53 4.96 1.75
N LYS A 155 8.11 3.81 1.22
CA LYS A 155 6.94 3.71 0.35
C LYS A 155 5.89 2.85 1.00
N GLU A 156 4.66 3.32 0.95
CA GLU A 156 3.51 2.51 1.36
C GLU A 156 2.93 1.73 0.19
N ARG A 157 2.35 0.59 0.51
CA ARG A 157 1.54 -0.19 -0.42
C ARG A 157 0.35 -0.77 0.31
N LEU A 158 -0.83 -0.25 0.02
CA LEU A 158 -2.07 -0.63 0.67
C LEU A 158 -2.79 -1.75 -0.10
N TYR A 159 -3.21 -2.77 0.62
CA TYR A 159 -4.03 -3.88 0.15
C TYR A 159 -5.35 -3.86 0.91
N VAL A 160 -6.31 -3.09 0.43
CA VAL A 160 -7.63 -2.94 1.06
C VAL A 160 -8.68 -3.54 0.14
N ASN A 161 -9.45 -4.48 0.67
CA ASN A 161 -10.62 -5.03 0.00
C ASN A 161 -11.76 -5.15 1.03
N GLU A 162 -12.98 -4.80 0.62
CA GLU A 162 -14.15 -4.87 1.50
C GLU A 162 -14.68 -6.29 1.65
N THR A 163 -14.47 -7.14 0.66
CA THR A 163 -15.01 -8.50 0.59
C THR A 163 -14.02 -9.58 1.03
N GLU A 164 -12.73 -9.35 0.93
CA GLU A 164 -11.68 -10.32 1.25
C GLU A 164 -10.75 -9.81 2.36
N ARG A 165 -10.06 -10.75 3.03
CA ARG A 165 -9.06 -10.48 4.07
C ARG A 165 -7.78 -9.88 3.48
N MET A 166 -7.87 -8.74 2.82
CA MET A 166 -6.72 -8.08 2.22
C MET A 166 -6.58 -6.66 2.77
N PHE A 167 -5.41 -6.38 3.32
CA PHE A 167 -5.05 -5.07 3.87
C PHE A 167 -3.67 -4.63 3.38
#